data_2d2ecb5bc979226fd496e61140c3e2e6
#
_entry.id   2d2ecb5bc979226fd496e61140c3e2e6
#
_cell.length_a   1.000
_cell.length_b   1.000
_cell.length_c   1.000
_cell.angle_alpha   90.00
_cell.angle_beta   90.00
_cell.angle_gamma   90.00
#
_symmetry.space_group_name_H-M   'P 1'
#
loop_
_entity.id
_entity.type
_entity.pdbx_description
1 polymer ?
#
loop_
_entity_poly.entity_id
_entity_poly.type
_entity_poly.pdbx_seq_one_letter_code
_entity_poly.pdbx_strand_id
1 'polypeptide(L)'
;MVSGVSMIRTRVSGLSFVAALQAWCFALLCGCLTSGFANAADILGTNFGVVATASGAVQVPCNLIGAGPLRYPPKARRYKYIGQVIVKFGVDQSGKVTDPYVVASEPPGVFERAALQHIKSYKYQPPLLDGAPTHVDEVAIKLVFDPNRR
;
A
#
# COMPACT_ATOMS: atom_id res chain seq x y z
N MET A 1 -42.40 34.09 37.10
CA MET A 1 -42.83 35.27 36.33
C MET A 1 -42.38 35.02 34.90
N VAL A 2 -43.28 34.57 34.18
CA VAL A 2 -44.12 35.20 33.15
C VAL A 2 -43.36 35.35 31.81
N SER A 3 -43.72 34.47 30.92
CA SER A 3 -44.47 34.71 29.63
C SER A 3 -43.61 35.36 28.55
N GLY A 4 -43.70 34.96 27.35
CA GLY A 4 -44.68 34.45 26.42
C GLY A 4 -44.03 34.16 25.05
N VAL A 5 -44.38 33.11 24.48
CA VAL A 5 -45.26 32.93 23.32
C VAL A 5 -45.18 34.04 22.26
N SER A 6 -44.73 33.70 21.09
CA SER A 6 -45.48 34.08 19.89
C SER A 6 -45.11 33.22 18.68
N MET A 7 -46.06 32.49 18.30
CA MET A 7 -46.28 31.67 17.12
C MET A 7 -46.68 32.59 15.97
N ILE A 8 -45.94 32.65 14.86
CA ILE A 8 -46.48 33.22 13.62
C ILE A 8 -46.43 32.14 12.52
N ARG A 9 -47.62 31.60 12.30
CA ARG A 9 -48.00 30.92 11.08
C ARG A 9 -48.21 31.98 10.00
N THR A 10 -47.53 31.86 8.90
CA THR A 10 -48.00 32.50 7.67
C THR A 10 -48.15 31.47 6.56
N ARG A 11 -49.41 31.23 6.32
CA ARG A 11 -49.96 30.51 5.17
C ARG A 11 -49.94 31.51 4.02
N VAL A 12 -49.37 31.11 2.88
CA VAL A 12 -49.72 31.74 1.59
C VAL A 12 -49.89 30.61 0.55
N SER A 13 -51.13 30.39 0.30
CA SER A 13 -51.61 29.73 -0.93
C SER A 13 -51.52 30.71 -2.10
N GLY A 14 -51.17 30.24 -3.27
CA GLY A 14 -51.24 31.01 -4.48
C GLY A 14 -50.77 30.21 -5.69
N LEU A 15 -51.72 29.56 -6.31
CA LEU A 15 -51.67 29.05 -7.67
C LEU A 15 -51.22 30.16 -8.63
N SER A 16 -50.36 29.84 -9.57
CA SER A 16 -50.71 30.13 -10.99
C SER A 16 -49.71 29.49 -11.94
N PHE A 17 -50.27 28.67 -12.76
CA PHE A 17 -49.89 28.27 -14.10
C PHE A 17 -49.17 29.36 -14.89
N VAL A 18 -48.02 29.05 -15.45
CA VAL A 18 -47.68 29.35 -16.84
C VAL A 18 -46.79 28.23 -17.38
N ALA A 19 -47.36 27.37 -18.14
CA ALA A 19 -46.64 26.55 -19.10
C ALA A 19 -46.19 27.46 -20.23
N ALA A 20 -44.95 27.29 -20.67
CA ALA A 20 -44.62 27.26 -22.09
C ALA A 20 -43.11 27.35 -22.31
N LEU A 21 -42.63 26.42 -23.06
CA LEU A 21 -41.57 26.52 -24.07
C LEU A 21 -40.25 27.20 -23.67
N GLN A 22 -39.28 26.39 -23.33
CA GLN A 22 -37.94 26.52 -23.93
C GLN A 22 -37.24 25.15 -23.89
N ALA A 23 -37.65 24.30 -24.82
CA ALA A 23 -36.77 23.31 -25.40
C ALA A 23 -35.69 24.06 -26.21
N TRP A 24 -34.51 23.44 -26.25
CA TRP A 24 -33.34 23.79 -27.06
C TRP A 24 -32.30 24.66 -26.34
N CYS A 25 -31.36 24.00 -25.77
CA CYS A 25 -29.91 24.25 -25.70
C CYS A 25 -29.24 23.49 -24.55
N PHE A 26 -29.38 22.17 -24.52
CA PHE A 26 -28.51 21.31 -23.68
C PHE A 26 -27.93 20.19 -24.54
N ALA A 27 -27.25 20.60 -25.57
CA ALA A 27 -26.29 19.74 -26.24
C ALA A 27 -24.95 20.46 -26.15
N LEU A 28 -23.92 19.75 -25.73
CA LEU A 28 -22.51 20.14 -25.65
C LEU A 28 -22.02 20.68 -24.29
N LEU A 29 -22.04 19.80 -23.30
CA LEU A 29 -20.92 19.68 -22.33
C LEU A 29 -20.92 18.27 -21.76
N CYS A 30 -20.78 17.28 -22.64
CA CYS A 30 -20.28 15.96 -22.20
C CYS A 30 -18.81 16.10 -21.96
N GLY A 31 -18.46 16.75 -20.83
CA GLY A 31 -17.14 16.71 -20.28
C GLY A 31 -16.88 15.27 -19.84
N CYS A 32 -16.06 14.56 -20.58
CA CYS A 32 -15.45 13.31 -20.18
C CYS A 32 -14.77 13.47 -18.83
N LEU A 33 -15.48 13.20 -17.74
CA LEU A 33 -14.90 12.75 -16.50
C LEU A 33 -14.34 11.34 -16.79
N THR A 34 -13.16 11.30 -17.40
CA THR A 34 -12.33 10.14 -17.30
C THR A 34 -11.92 10.04 -15.82
N SER A 35 -12.77 9.38 -15.07
CA SER A 35 -12.39 8.84 -13.77
C SER A 35 -11.22 7.90 -14.05
N GLY A 36 -10.01 8.42 -13.89
CA GLY A 36 -8.81 7.60 -13.87
C GLY A 36 -9.04 6.57 -12.77
N PHE A 37 -9.31 5.35 -13.19
CA PHE A 37 -9.23 4.21 -12.29
C PHE A 37 -7.78 4.18 -11.82
N ALA A 38 -7.53 4.76 -10.65
CA ALA A 38 -6.32 4.47 -9.91
C ALA A 38 -6.38 2.94 -9.70
N ASN A 39 -5.59 2.21 -10.46
CA ASN A 39 -5.33 0.81 -10.16
C ASN A 39 -4.78 0.78 -8.75
N ALA A 40 -5.64 0.48 -7.79
CA ALA A 40 -5.21 0.11 -6.45
C ALA A 40 -4.34 -1.14 -6.65
N ALA A 41 -3.03 -0.97 -6.58
CA ALA A 41 -2.11 -2.09 -6.61
C ALA A 41 -2.51 -3.00 -5.46
N ASP A 42 -2.72 -4.27 -5.77
CA ASP A 42 -3.09 -5.25 -4.75
C ASP A 42 -1.93 -5.37 -3.74
N ILE A 43 -2.18 -4.98 -2.49
CA ILE A 43 -1.16 -4.95 -1.45
C ILE A 43 -1.03 -6.36 -0.88
N LEU A 44 0.07 -7.03 -1.17
CA LEU A 44 0.38 -8.38 -0.68
C LEU A 44 0.78 -8.39 0.81
N GLY A 45 1.22 -7.27 1.35
CA GLY A 45 1.61 -7.11 2.75
C GLY A 45 2.22 -5.74 3.02
N THR A 46 2.23 -5.34 4.28
CA THR A 46 2.85 -4.09 4.71
C THR A 46 4.01 -4.39 5.66
N ASN A 47 5.16 -3.85 5.37
CA ASN A 47 6.35 -3.88 6.22
C ASN A 47 6.65 -2.45 6.68
N PHE A 48 7.45 -2.31 7.72
CA PHE A 48 7.88 -1.01 8.21
C PHE A 48 9.39 -0.89 8.06
N GLY A 49 9.83 0.24 7.59
CA GLY A 49 11.23 0.59 7.55
C GLY A 49 11.46 1.93 8.26
N VAL A 50 12.69 2.37 8.30
CA VAL A 50 13.12 3.53 9.05
C VAL A 50 13.73 4.56 8.11
N VAL A 51 13.33 5.80 8.29
CA VAL A 51 13.94 6.97 7.63
C VAL A 51 14.61 7.82 8.71
N ALA A 52 15.91 8.08 8.55
CA ALA A 52 16.61 9.02 9.40
C ALA A 52 16.27 10.45 9.00
N THR A 53 15.64 11.19 9.90
CA THR A 53 15.33 12.61 9.73
C THR A 53 16.14 13.47 10.71
N ALA A 54 16.20 14.77 10.48
CA ALA A 54 16.87 15.70 11.40
C ALA A 54 16.26 15.70 12.82
N SER A 55 14.99 15.29 12.94
CA SER A 55 14.26 15.18 14.20
C SER A 55 14.31 13.79 14.83
N GLY A 56 14.97 12.80 14.19
CA GLY A 56 15.09 11.42 14.65
C GLY A 56 14.69 10.39 13.59
N ALA A 57 14.58 9.13 14.02
CA ALA A 57 14.17 8.02 13.16
C ALA A 57 12.64 7.93 13.09
N VAL A 58 12.10 7.94 11.88
CA VAL A 58 10.65 7.84 11.61
C VAL A 58 10.35 6.50 10.93
N GLN A 59 9.33 5.79 11.42
CA GLN A 59 8.87 4.57 10.77
C GLN A 59 7.94 4.90 9.60
N VAL A 60 8.24 4.32 8.44
CA VAL A 60 7.47 4.51 7.21
C VAL A 60 6.92 3.16 6.75
N PRO A 61 5.62 3.06 6.44
CA PRO A 61 5.04 1.84 5.91
C PRO A 61 5.49 1.61 4.46
N CYS A 62 5.93 0.40 4.19
CA CYS A 62 6.33 -0.08 2.87
C CYS A 62 5.34 -1.15 2.42
N ASN A 63 4.51 -0.84 1.42
CA ASN A 63 3.49 -1.74 0.91
C ASN A 63 4.06 -2.61 -0.19
N LEU A 64 4.11 -3.92 0.04
CA LEU A 64 4.56 -4.90 -0.96
C LEU A 64 3.45 -5.11 -1.99
N ILE A 65 3.75 -4.84 -3.27
CA ILE A 65 2.83 -4.99 -4.39
C ILE A 65 3.19 -6.12 -5.34
N GLY A 66 4.37 -6.71 -5.18
CA GLY A 66 4.81 -7.84 -5.99
C GLY A 66 5.94 -8.61 -5.35
N ALA A 67 5.89 -9.93 -5.49
CA ALA A 67 6.95 -10.82 -5.06
C ALA A 67 7.10 -11.94 -6.09
N GLY A 68 8.34 -12.24 -6.46
CA GLY A 68 8.63 -13.39 -7.30
C GLY A 68 8.47 -14.71 -6.53
N PRO A 69 8.58 -15.85 -7.20
CA PRO A 69 8.44 -17.15 -6.54
C PRO A 69 9.60 -17.42 -5.59
N LEU A 70 9.29 -17.89 -4.39
CA LEU A 70 10.30 -18.38 -3.45
C LEU A 70 10.85 -19.72 -3.95
N ARG A 71 12.13 -19.74 -4.33
CA ARG A 71 12.81 -20.92 -4.82
C ARG A 71 13.41 -21.69 -3.66
N TYR A 72 12.89 -22.87 -3.39
CA TYR A 72 13.43 -23.76 -2.38
C TYR A 72 14.72 -24.44 -2.88
N PRO A 73 15.85 -24.40 -2.12
CA PRO A 73 17.10 -25.01 -2.55
C PRO A 73 16.95 -26.53 -2.79
N PRO A 74 17.43 -27.10 -3.92
CA PRO A 74 17.23 -28.49 -4.24
C PRO A 74 17.78 -29.46 -3.17
N LYS A 75 18.94 -29.15 -2.60
CA LYS A 75 19.54 -29.96 -1.50
C LYS A 75 18.63 -29.94 -0.26
N ALA A 76 18.19 -28.75 0.14
CA ALA A 76 17.31 -28.61 1.31
C ALA A 76 15.98 -29.34 1.11
N ARG A 77 15.43 -29.30 -0.10
CA ARG A 77 14.19 -30.01 -0.46
C ARG A 77 14.37 -31.53 -0.43
N ARG A 78 15.53 -32.04 -0.90
CA ARG A 78 15.85 -33.46 -0.88
C ARG A 78 15.90 -34.04 0.54
N TYR A 79 16.49 -33.27 1.47
CA TYR A 79 16.64 -33.66 2.87
C TYR A 79 15.50 -33.14 3.78
N LYS A 80 14.48 -32.51 3.19
CA LYS A 80 13.33 -31.92 3.90
C LYS A 80 13.74 -30.97 5.03
N TYR A 81 14.83 -30.23 4.84
CA TYR A 81 15.25 -29.22 5.83
C TYR A 81 14.17 -28.15 5.94
N ILE A 82 13.82 -27.81 7.16
CA ILE A 82 12.98 -26.65 7.49
C ILE A 82 13.90 -25.57 8.04
N GLY A 83 13.59 -24.30 7.76
CA GLY A 83 14.41 -23.24 8.27
C GLY A 83 13.80 -21.85 8.14
N GLN A 84 14.53 -20.88 8.65
CA GLN A 84 14.12 -19.48 8.61
C GLN A 84 15.34 -18.59 8.34
N VAL A 85 15.07 -17.48 7.66
CA VAL A 85 16.10 -16.46 7.37
C VAL A 85 15.50 -15.09 7.64
N ILE A 86 16.22 -14.28 8.40
CA ILE A 86 15.89 -12.88 8.64
C ILE A 86 16.78 -12.04 7.71
N VAL A 87 16.14 -11.29 6.84
CA VAL A 87 16.81 -10.40 5.87
C VAL A 87 16.42 -8.97 6.16
N LYS A 88 17.41 -8.08 6.17
CA LYS A 88 17.22 -6.64 6.18
C LYS A 88 17.60 -6.05 4.83
N PHE A 89 16.94 -4.99 4.43
CA PHE A 89 17.17 -4.29 3.17
C PHE A 89 16.59 -2.87 3.21
N GLY A 90 16.98 -2.05 2.26
CA GLY A 90 16.35 -0.77 2.00
C GLY A 90 15.32 -0.85 0.87
N VAL A 91 14.49 0.18 0.76
CA VAL A 91 13.57 0.38 -0.35
C VAL A 91 13.81 1.78 -0.92
N ASP A 92 14.12 1.87 -2.20
CA ASP A 92 14.35 3.14 -2.85
C ASP A 92 13.04 3.90 -3.17
N GLN A 93 13.17 5.13 -3.64
CA GLN A 93 12.05 6.00 -4.03
C GLN A 93 11.18 5.43 -5.16
N SER A 94 11.68 4.43 -5.89
CA SER A 94 10.95 3.74 -6.95
C SER A 94 10.23 2.47 -6.46
N GLY A 95 10.40 2.10 -5.20
CA GLY A 95 9.86 0.88 -4.61
C GLY A 95 10.71 -0.38 -4.86
N LYS A 96 11.95 -0.21 -5.29
CA LYS A 96 12.91 -1.31 -5.48
C LYS A 96 13.67 -1.61 -4.21
N VAL A 97 13.95 -2.89 -3.99
CA VAL A 97 14.82 -3.34 -2.89
C VAL A 97 16.27 -2.98 -3.17
N THR A 98 16.93 -2.40 -2.18
CA THR A 98 18.35 -2.04 -2.18
C THR A 98 19.09 -2.76 -1.06
N ASP A 99 20.33 -3.13 -1.31
CA ASP A 99 21.31 -3.67 -0.34
C ASP A 99 20.78 -4.76 0.62
N PRO A 100 20.13 -5.83 0.11
CA PRO A 100 19.63 -6.88 0.98
C PRO A 100 20.77 -7.69 1.59
N TYR A 101 20.73 -7.86 2.91
CA TYR A 101 21.68 -8.69 3.66
C TYR A 101 21.00 -9.58 4.69
N VAL A 102 21.63 -10.70 5.02
CA VAL A 102 21.11 -11.66 6.00
C VAL A 102 21.58 -11.26 7.39
N VAL A 103 20.64 -11.16 8.32
CA VAL A 103 20.88 -10.87 9.72
C VAL A 103 21.04 -12.18 10.52
N ALA A 104 20.18 -13.15 10.25
CA ALA A 104 20.18 -14.44 10.90
C ALA A 104 19.63 -15.52 9.96
N SER A 105 20.12 -16.73 10.10
CA SER A 105 19.70 -17.90 9.31
C SER A 105 19.77 -19.15 10.16
N GLU A 106 18.76 -19.99 10.05
CA GLU A 106 18.68 -21.27 10.74
C GLU A 106 18.04 -22.32 9.81
N PRO A 107 18.76 -23.41 9.47
CA PRO A 107 20.18 -23.66 9.69
C PRO A 107 21.06 -22.75 8.81
N PRO A 108 22.28 -22.41 9.27
CA PRO A 108 23.16 -21.53 8.50
C PRO A 108 23.69 -22.21 7.23
N GLY A 109 23.94 -21.42 6.19
CA GLY A 109 24.54 -21.86 4.92
C GLY A 109 23.58 -22.57 3.97
N VAL A 110 22.29 -22.68 4.30
CA VAL A 110 21.33 -23.47 3.51
C VAL A 110 20.39 -22.59 2.69
N PHE A 111 19.81 -21.58 3.29
CA PHE A 111 18.70 -20.81 2.72
C PHE A 111 19.05 -19.38 2.34
N GLU A 112 20.16 -18.84 2.78
CA GLU A 112 20.53 -17.42 2.65
C GLU A 112 20.51 -16.97 1.19
N ARG A 113 21.14 -17.74 0.29
CA ARG A 113 21.18 -17.40 -1.13
C ARG A 113 19.78 -17.36 -1.75
N ALA A 114 18.92 -18.31 -1.39
CA ALA A 114 17.54 -18.36 -1.89
C ALA A 114 16.71 -17.20 -1.32
N ALA A 115 16.92 -16.87 -0.06
CA ALA A 115 16.27 -15.74 0.61
C ALA A 115 16.64 -14.41 -0.06
N LEU A 116 17.95 -14.16 -0.27
CA LEU A 116 18.42 -12.94 -0.93
C LEU A 116 17.89 -12.82 -2.37
N GLN A 117 17.87 -13.91 -3.13
CA GLN A 117 17.32 -13.92 -4.49
C GLN A 117 15.82 -13.61 -4.50
N HIS A 118 15.09 -14.15 -3.53
CA HIS A 118 13.65 -13.90 -3.40
C HIS A 118 13.37 -12.44 -3.03
N ILE A 119 14.06 -11.89 -2.02
CA ILE A 119 13.91 -10.50 -1.61
C ILE A 119 14.24 -9.52 -2.75
N LYS A 120 15.25 -9.79 -3.57
CA LYS A 120 15.56 -8.96 -4.75
C LYS A 120 14.43 -8.91 -5.79
N SER A 121 13.50 -9.86 -5.76
CA SER A 121 12.34 -9.87 -6.65
C SER A 121 11.15 -9.06 -6.12
N TYR A 122 11.24 -8.56 -4.89
CA TYR A 122 10.17 -7.78 -4.29
C TYR A 122 10.02 -6.42 -4.97
N LYS A 123 8.77 -6.00 -5.09
CA LYS A 123 8.40 -4.68 -5.56
C LYS A 123 7.46 -4.05 -4.55
N TYR A 124 7.83 -2.89 -4.11
CA TYR A 124 7.05 -2.08 -3.18
C TYR A 124 6.37 -0.93 -3.91
N GLN A 125 5.29 -0.46 -3.35
CA GLN A 125 4.79 0.86 -3.68
C GLN A 125 5.83 1.89 -3.20
N PRO A 126 6.13 2.96 -3.98
CA PRO A 126 7.04 4.00 -3.53
C PRO A 126 6.71 4.46 -2.10
N PRO A 127 7.63 4.32 -1.14
CA PRO A 127 7.37 4.78 0.23
C PRO A 127 7.23 6.29 0.25
N LEU A 128 6.28 6.80 1.02
CA LEU A 128 6.01 8.23 1.11
C LEU A 128 6.28 8.73 2.54
N LEU A 129 7.05 9.81 2.65
CA LEU A 129 7.19 10.59 3.86
C LEU A 129 6.71 12.01 3.56
N ASP A 130 5.72 12.49 4.30
CA ASP A 130 5.09 13.80 4.07
C ASP A 130 4.61 14.02 2.62
N GLY A 131 4.15 12.94 1.97
CA GLY A 131 3.66 12.96 0.59
C GLY A 131 4.74 12.92 -0.49
N ALA A 132 6.03 12.89 -0.13
CA ALA A 132 7.14 12.78 -1.07
C ALA A 132 7.74 11.37 -1.08
N PRO A 133 8.08 10.81 -2.27
CA PRO A 133 8.79 9.54 -2.35
C PRO A 133 10.13 9.61 -1.62
N THR A 134 10.37 8.66 -0.74
CA THR A 134 11.58 8.65 0.08
C THR A 134 12.29 7.29 0.02
N HIS A 135 13.59 7.29 0.31
CA HIS A 135 14.33 6.06 0.56
C HIS A 135 14.08 5.62 2.00
N VAL A 136 13.88 4.33 2.20
CA VAL A 136 13.61 3.73 3.50
C VAL A 136 14.64 2.66 3.77
N ASP A 137 15.24 2.69 4.94
CA ASP A 137 16.22 1.71 5.39
C ASP A 137 15.61 0.73 6.42
N GLU A 138 16.39 -0.30 6.77
CA GLU A 138 16.10 -1.21 7.89
C GLU A 138 14.76 -1.97 7.79
N VAL A 139 14.23 -2.18 6.59
CA VAL A 139 13.08 -3.07 6.41
C VAL A 139 13.51 -4.49 6.73
N ALA A 140 12.89 -5.13 7.72
CA ALA A 140 13.22 -6.48 8.15
C ALA A 140 12.09 -7.46 7.82
N ILE A 141 12.45 -8.59 7.21
CA ILE A 141 11.51 -9.67 6.88
C ILE A 141 12.07 -11.01 7.33
N LYS A 142 11.20 -11.82 7.91
CA LYS A 142 11.44 -13.22 8.24
C LYS A 142 10.85 -14.11 7.16
N LEU A 143 11.70 -14.83 6.45
CA LEU A 143 11.31 -15.86 5.49
C LEU A 143 11.36 -17.23 6.15
N VAL A 144 10.28 -17.99 6.03
CA VAL A 144 10.19 -19.37 6.54
C VAL A 144 10.19 -20.34 5.36
N PHE A 145 11.14 -21.26 5.37
CA PHE A 145 11.27 -22.34 4.41
C PHE A 145 10.71 -23.61 5.01
N ASP A 146 9.56 -24.05 4.49
CA ASP A 146 8.93 -25.31 4.86
C ASP A 146 8.49 -26.03 3.56
N PRO A 147 9.01 -27.24 3.27
CA PRO A 147 8.66 -27.96 2.05
C PRO A 147 7.20 -28.45 2.02
N ASN A 148 6.52 -28.44 3.17
CA ASN A 148 5.14 -28.89 3.31
C ASN A 148 4.13 -27.71 3.24
N ARG A 149 4.62 -26.47 3.26
CA ARG A 149 3.76 -25.28 3.20
C ARG A 149 3.34 -25.06 1.73
N ARG A 150 2.06 -25.21 1.47
CA ARG A 150 1.39 -24.86 0.21
C ARG A 150 0.79 -23.47 0.28
#